data_42a763d24e8cd90b8253b4d41526b72a
#
_entry.id   42a763d24e8cd90b8253b4d41526b72a
#
_cell.length_a   1.000
_cell.length_b   1.000
_cell.length_c   1.000
_cell.angle_alpha   90.00
_cell.angle_beta   90.00
_cell.angle_gamma   90.00
#
_symmetry.space_group_name_H-M   'P 1'
#
loop_
_entity.id
_entity.type
_entity.pdbx_description
1 polymer ?
#
loop_
_entity_poly.entity_id
_entity_poly.type
_entity_poly.pdbx_seq_one_letter_code
_entity_poly.pdbx_strand_id
1 'polypeptide(L)'
;MHKSLKNIRFSIVPQKQEGNRPLELARTMSVHPLTYQELPFDPEYSQYAGRLTTEKLSNVSPDEQYWKTKQEIILRHTGEHPYEISGPDALKLLQKIFPRDISKVKIGRCSYQFACYHDGGMITDGLLLRINDNQYWFAQADGDMFSWYKANSKDMDVQINEPNIFVSQIQGPKSMELLHKLIDEPIANTWKYFDWKEVTMKGEKVIISRTGFTNELGWEIYFRPENETEKIGDFILDEGKKMGMILTATPSFRGRRIEAGLLSAGQDFNNETNPFSVGLGRFVDLNKDDFIGKEALLKADKKCRSWGIRVADGIAKKGRSVKLKNQSIGKITSSTWSPYQVCGVGIILLDKSDIGPGSVVEVECVDDKIHKAELCELPMYDPKGEIVRGINKKIPIKAEPWPGIKN
;
A
#
# COMPACT_ATOMS: atom_id res chain seq x y z
N MET A 1 -15.63 27.19 14.82
CA MET A 1 -15.79 25.73 14.99
C MET A 1 -14.45 25.11 14.71
N HIS A 2 -13.86 24.42 15.66
CA HIS A 2 -12.56 23.77 15.45
C HIS A 2 -12.66 22.76 14.31
N LYS A 3 -11.87 22.95 13.26
CA LYS A 3 -11.78 22.03 12.11
C LYS A 3 -11.08 20.72 12.46
N SER A 4 -10.32 20.68 13.55
CA SER A 4 -9.44 19.58 13.92
C SER A 4 -10.13 18.58 14.84
N LEU A 5 -9.99 17.29 14.52
CA LEU A 5 -10.38 16.16 15.37
C LEU A 5 -9.36 15.86 16.48
N LYS A 6 -8.38 16.75 16.72
CA LYS A 6 -7.27 16.55 17.69
C LYS A 6 -7.73 16.13 19.09
N ASN A 7 -8.97 16.46 19.45
CA ASN A 7 -9.54 16.15 20.78
C ASN A 7 -10.58 15.02 20.76
N ILE A 8 -10.83 14.38 19.64
CA ILE A 8 -11.74 13.25 19.58
C ILE A 8 -10.97 12.00 19.99
N ARG A 9 -11.23 11.52 21.19
CA ARG A 9 -10.77 10.22 21.65
C ARG A 9 -11.75 9.17 21.15
N PHE A 10 -11.34 8.41 20.13
CA PHE A 10 -12.06 7.21 19.75
C PHE A 10 -11.67 6.11 20.73
N SER A 11 -12.54 5.77 21.66
CA SER A 11 -12.42 4.53 22.40
C SER A 11 -13.10 3.44 21.59
N ILE A 12 -12.35 2.50 21.05
CA ILE A 12 -12.93 1.25 20.58
C ILE A 12 -13.28 0.47 21.84
N VAL A 13 -14.56 0.46 22.19
CA VAL A 13 -15.05 -0.48 23.17
C VAL A 13 -15.12 -1.84 22.46
N PRO A 14 -14.30 -2.82 22.84
CA PRO A 14 -14.40 -4.15 22.25
C PRO A 14 -15.83 -4.66 22.48
N GLN A 15 -16.46 -5.21 21.46
CA GLN A 15 -17.67 -5.98 21.67
C GLN A 15 -17.38 -7.02 22.76
N LYS A 16 -18.31 -7.17 23.72
CA LYS A 16 -18.20 -8.13 24.80
C LYS A 16 -17.63 -9.45 24.31
N GLN A 17 -16.38 -9.72 24.62
CA GLN A 17 -15.90 -11.09 24.62
C GLN A 17 -16.48 -11.73 25.86
N GLU A 18 -17.21 -12.82 25.70
CA GLU A 18 -17.58 -13.69 26.81
C GLU A 18 -16.30 -14.29 27.38
N GLY A 19 -15.86 -13.76 28.52
CA GLY A 19 -14.68 -14.21 29.24
C GLY A 19 -14.05 -13.09 30.09
N ASN A 20 -13.72 -13.44 31.32
CA ASN A 20 -13.35 -12.60 32.44
C ASN A 20 -12.02 -11.80 32.29
N ARG A 21 -11.81 -11.07 31.21
CA ARG A 21 -10.74 -10.05 31.17
C ARG A 21 -11.31 -8.75 30.65
N PRO A 22 -11.28 -7.68 31.46
CA PRO A 22 -11.44 -6.34 30.90
C PRO A 22 -10.28 -6.12 29.93
N LEU A 23 -10.56 -5.97 28.66
CA LEU A 23 -9.60 -5.48 27.67
C LEU A 23 -9.39 -3.98 27.96
N GLU A 24 -8.53 -3.65 28.89
CA GLU A 24 -7.92 -2.33 29.00
C GLU A 24 -6.91 -2.12 27.85
N LEU A 25 -7.39 -2.22 26.63
CA LEU A 25 -6.68 -1.76 25.47
C LEU A 25 -7.29 -0.43 25.03
N ALA A 26 -7.17 0.57 25.86
CA ALA A 26 -7.20 1.95 25.40
C ALA A 26 -5.94 2.23 24.58
N ARG A 27 -5.73 1.52 23.50
CA ARG A 27 -4.81 1.98 22.46
C ARG A 27 -5.47 3.20 21.84
N THR A 28 -4.91 4.34 22.15
CA THR A 28 -5.26 5.60 21.51
C THR A 28 -4.86 5.45 20.03
N MET A 29 -5.84 5.23 19.15
CA MET A 29 -5.55 5.24 17.71
C MET A 29 -5.34 6.69 17.30
N SER A 30 -4.31 6.94 16.51
CA SER A 30 -4.09 8.25 15.93
C SER A 30 -5.00 8.45 14.72
N VAL A 31 -5.48 9.67 14.57
CA VAL A 31 -6.40 10.08 13.51
C VAL A 31 -5.67 11.06 12.60
N HIS A 32 -5.79 10.88 11.29
CA HIS A 32 -5.21 11.81 10.34
C HIS A 32 -5.76 13.23 10.58
N PRO A 33 -4.92 14.27 10.66
CA PRO A 33 -5.37 15.64 10.98
C PRO A 33 -6.37 16.21 9.98
N LEU A 34 -6.44 15.66 8.76
CA LEU A 34 -7.39 16.10 7.72
C LEU A 34 -8.68 15.27 7.67
N THR A 35 -8.91 14.37 8.62
CA THR A 35 -10.13 13.53 8.67
C THR A 35 -11.42 14.36 8.72
N TYR A 36 -11.36 15.62 9.22
CA TYR A 36 -12.50 16.51 9.20
C TYR A 36 -13.05 16.80 7.78
N GLN A 37 -12.21 16.67 6.75
CA GLN A 37 -12.61 16.84 5.34
C GLN A 37 -13.53 15.71 4.86
N GLU A 38 -13.48 14.54 5.52
CA GLU A 38 -14.28 13.36 5.20
C GLU A 38 -15.64 13.37 5.91
N LEU A 39 -15.76 14.06 7.05
CA LEU A 39 -16.98 14.08 7.89
C LEU A 39 -18.27 14.45 7.14
N PRO A 40 -18.28 15.38 6.15
CA PRO A 40 -19.48 15.70 5.39
C PRO A 40 -20.04 14.52 4.56
N PHE A 41 -19.29 13.43 4.42
CA PHE A 41 -19.59 12.29 3.57
C PHE A 41 -19.87 11.00 4.36
N ASP A 42 -20.30 11.12 5.61
CA ASP A 42 -20.70 10.02 6.48
C ASP A 42 -19.67 8.86 6.47
N PRO A 43 -18.43 9.09 6.94
CA PRO A 43 -17.35 8.14 6.81
C PRO A 43 -17.51 6.93 7.73
N GLU A 44 -17.19 5.75 7.20
CA GLU A 44 -16.90 4.56 8.00
C GLU A 44 -15.39 4.34 8.07
N TYR A 45 -14.87 3.97 9.24
CA TYR A 45 -13.44 3.81 9.47
C TYR A 45 -13.09 2.38 9.88
N SER A 46 -11.86 1.98 9.54
CA SER A 46 -11.20 0.79 10.07
C SER A 46 -9.84 1.15 10.64
N GLN A 47 -9.20 0.16 11.26
CA GLN A 47 -7.82 0.29 11.75
C GLN A 47 -6.84 -0.17 10.68
N TYR A 48 -5.74 0.58 10.54
CA TYR A 48 -4.59 0.23 9.71
C TYR A 48 -3.32 0.84 10.31
N ALA A 49 -2.31 0.03 10.57
CA ALA A 49 -1.02 0.46 11.16
C ALA A 49 -1.15 1.31 12.44
N GLY A 50 -2.14 1.01 13.30
CA GLY A 50 -2.43 1.80 14.51
C GLY A 50 -3.11 3.14 14.27
N ARG A 51 -3.62 3.39 13.06
CA ARG A 51 -4.33 4.61 12.64
C ARG A 51 -5.71 4.30 12.10
N LEU A 52 -6.61 5.28 12.18
CA LEU A 52 -7.88 5.21 11.47
C LEU A 52 -7.66 5.44 9.97
N THR A 53 -8.25 4.58 9.16
CA THR A 53 -8.32 4.74 7.69
C THR A 53 -9.75 4.64 7.22
N THR A 54 -10.09 5.37 6.18
CA THR A 54 -11.46 5.49 5.68
C THR A 54 -11.83 4.28 4.83
N GLU A 55 -12.85 3.53 5.26
CA GLU A 55 -13.39 2.38 4.54
C GLU A 55 -14.53 2.76 3.61
N LYS A 56 -15.29 3.81 3.93
CA LYS A 56 -16.43 4.23 3.12
C LYS A 56 -16.64 5.73 3.20
N LEU A 57 -17.04 6.31 2.10
CA LEU A 57 -17.56 7.68 1.97
C LEU A 57 -18.84 7.65 1.14
N SER A 58 -19.82 8.46 1.51
CA SER A 58 -21.10 8.56 0.80
C SER A 58 -21.11 9.56 -0.35
N ASN A 59 -20.00 10.24 -0.62
CA ASN A 59 -19.90 11.30 -1.64
C ASN A 59 -20.18 10.81 -3.06
N VAL A 60 -19.63 9.62 -3.40
CA VAL A 60 -19.80 8.99 -4.71
C VAL A 60 -19.76 7.48 -4.57
N SER A 61 -20.28 6.76 -5.57
CA SER A 61 -20.24 5.30 -5.56
C SER A 61 -18.82 4.72 -5.63
N PRO A 62 -18.59 3.49 -5.15
CA PRO A 62 -17.28 2.83 -5.29
C PRO A 62 -16.81 2.71 -6.75
N ASP A 63 -17.72 2.50 -7.69
CA ASP A 63 -17.43 2.45 -9.12
C ASP A 63 -16.95 3.80 -9.64
N GLU A 64 -17.63 4.88 -9.26
CA GLU A 64 -17.19 6.25 -9.61
C GLU A 64 -15.84 6.59 -9.00
N GLN A 65 -15.57 6.24 -7.74
CA GLN A 65 -14.26 6.40 -7.12
C GLN A 65 -13.17 5.66 -7.89
N TYR A 66 -13.47 4.44 -8.35
CA TYR A 66 -12.55 3.66 -9.17
C TYR A 66 -12.20 4.37 -10.49
N TRP A 67 -13.24 4.82 -11.23
CA TRP A 67 -13.05 5.50 -12.51
C TRP A 67 -12.39 6.87 -12.36
N LYS A 68 -12.69 7.62 -11.31
CA LYS A 68 -12.00 8.87 -10.97
C LYS A 68 -10.51 8.66 -10.74
N THR A 69 -10.13 7.59 -10.06
CA THR A 69 -8.71 7.22 -9.86
C THR A 69 -8.02 6.96 -11.20
N LYS A 70 -8.73 6.33 -12.14
CA LYS A 70 -8.20 5.92 -13.45
C LYS A 70 -8.21 7.02 -14.51
N GLN A 71 -9.10 7.98 -14.39
CA GLN A 71 -9.35 8.99 -15.43
C GLN A 71 -9.03 10.42 -15.02
N GLU A 72 -9.06 10.72 -13.72
CA GLU A 72 -8.93 12.08 -13.23
C GLU A 72 -7.95 12.21 -12.07
N ILE A 73 -8.44 12.64 -10.89
CA ILE A 73 -7.65 12.82 -9.68
C ILE A 73 -8.48 12.39 -8.47
N ILE A 74 -7.84 11.70 -7.55
CA ILE A 74 -8.40 11.44 -6.22
C ILE A 74 -7.46 11.92 -5.14
N LEU A 75 -8.03 12.26 -3.98
CA LEU A 75 -7.32 12.50 -2.72
C LEU A 75 -7.72 11.41 -1.72
N ARG A 76 -6.75 10.88 -1.03
CA ARG A 76 -6.97 9.96 0.08
C ARG A 76 -6.05 10.28 1.24
N HIS A 77 -6.63 10.33 2.45
CA HIS A 77 -5.87 10.33 3.69
C HIS A 77 -5.60 8.89 4.10
N THR A 78 -4.33 8.55 4.25
CA THR A 78 -3.90 7.16 4.40
C THR A 78 -3.45 6.84 5.81
N GLY A 79 -3.32 5.56 6.12
CA GLY A 79 -2.93 5.07 7.43
C GLY A 79 -1.47 4.67 7.55
N GLU A 80 -0.64 4.85 6.50
CA GLU A 80 0.78 4.52 6.58
C GLU A 80 1.43 5.22 7.76
N HIS A 81 2.27 4.47 8.50
CA HIS A 81 2.87 4.93 9.75
C HIS A 81 4.39 5.07 9.57
N PRO A 82 4.91 6.27 9.27
CA PRO A 82 6.33 6.49 9.17
C PRO A 82 7.02 6.37 10.53
N TYR A 83 8.06 5.53 10.60
CA TYR A 83 9.06 5.52 11.67
C TYR A 83 10.31 6.22 11.19
N GLU A 84 10.95 6.95 12.10
CA GLU A 84 12.25 7.54 11.86
C GLU A 84 13.34 6.69 12.49
N ILE A 85 14.36 6.37 11.70
CA ILE A 85 15.58 5.70 12.12
C ILE A 85 16.74 6.64 11.83
N SER A 86 17.41 7.12 12.90
CA SER A 86 18.46 8.14 12.78
C SER A 86 19.65 7.85 13.70
N GLY A 87 20.82 8.34 13.32
CA GLY A 87 22.07 8.17 14.05
C GLY A 87 23.19 7.50 13.24
N PRO A 88 24.42 7.46 13.76
CA PRO A 88 25.58 6.90 13.08
C PRO A 88 25.39 5.46 12.59
N ASP A 89 24.71 4.62 13.38
CA ASP A 89 24.44 3.21 13.07
C ASP A 89 23.09 2.96 12.36
N ALA A 90 22.38 4.01 11.92
CA ALA A 90 21.08 3.86 11.25
C ALA A 90 21.16 2.95 10.01
N LEU A 91 22.14 3.18 9.13
CA LEU A 91 22.36 2.34 7.95
C LEU A 91 22.68 0.89 8.34
N LYS A 92 23.51 0.69 9.36
CA LYS A 92 23.89 -0.64 9.86
C LYS A 92 22.66 -1.43 10.35
N LEU A 93 21.78 -0.78 11.13
CA LEU A 93 20.53 -1.39 11.57
C LEU A 93 19.62 -1.76 10.38
N LEU A 94 19.44 -0.85 9.43
CA LEU A 94 18.61 -1.09 8.25
C LEU A 94 19.18 -2.18 7.35
N GLN A 95 20.50 -2.26 7.21
CA GLN A 95 21.17 -3.36 6.52
C GLN A 95 20.96 -4.71 7.20
N LYS A 96 20.93 -4.74 8.54
CA LYS A 96 20.62 -5.97 9.30
C LYS A 96 19.17 -6.44 9.12
N ILE A 97 18.23 -5.51 8.99
CA ILE A 97 16.79 -5.81 8.99
C ILE A 97 16.26 -6.12 7.59
N PHE A 98 16.62 -5.34 6.58
CA PHE A 98 16.07 -5.48 5.24
C PHE A 98 16.91 -6.40 4.35
N PRO A 99 16.29 -7.33 3.61
CA PRO A 99 17.01 -8.23 2.69
C PRO A 99 17.67 -7.51 1.52
N ARG A 100 17.20 -6.29 1.18
CA ARG A 100 17.76 -5.48 0.10
C ARG A 100 18.91 -4.61 0.60
N ASP A 101 19.88 -4.34 -0.26
CA ASP A 101 21.01 -3.46 0.07
C ASP A 101 20.58 -1.99 0.14
N ILE A 102 20.50 -1.46 1.37
CA ILE A 102 20.08 -0.10 1.65
C ILE A 102 21.16 0.93 1.30
N SER A 103 22.43 0.54 1.27
CA SER A 103 23.54 1.46 0.92
C SER A 103 23.38 2.04 -0.49
N LYS A 104 22.70 1.32 -1.38
CA LYS A 104 22.40 1.73 -2.75
C LYS A 104 21.29 2.78 -2.87
N VAL A 105 20.52 3.01 -1.80
CA VAL A 105 19.44 4.02 -1.79
C VAL A 105 20.08 5.40 -1.64
N LYS A 106 19.92 6.26 -2.63
CA LYS A 106 20.46 7.63 -2.62
C LYS A 106 19.53 8.58 -1.84
N ILE A 107 20.07 9.65 -1.28
CA ILE A 107 19.28 10.78 -0.76
C ILE A 107 18.39 11.32 -1.89
N GLY A 108 17.14 11.66 -1.58
CA GLY A 108 16.14 12.05 -2.59
C GLY A 108 15.45 10.87 -3.29
N ARG A 109 15.76 9.61 -2.87
CA ARG A 109 15.14 8.40 -3.40
C ARG A 109 14.38 7.65 -2.33
N CYS A 110 13.25 7.07 -2.75
CA CYS A 110 12.55 6.05 -2.00
C CYS A 110 12.97 4.65 -2.46
N SER A 111 12.72 3.66 -1.61
CA SER A 111 12.91 2.26 -1.96
C SER A 111 11.85 1.40 -1.28
N TYR A 112 11.17 0.54 -2.04
CA TYR A 112 10.30 -0.47 -1.47
C TYR A 112 11.13 -1.48 -0.69
N GLN A 113 10.73 -1.74 0.55
CA GLN A 113 11.39 -2.64 1.48
C GLN A 113 10.36 -3.51 2.19
N PHE A 114 10.81 -4.66 2.63
CA PHE A 114 10.09 -5.53 3.55
C PHE A 114 11.09 -6.16 4.54
N ALA A 115 10.60 -6.52 5.72
CA ALA A 115 11.39 -7.20 6.72
C ALA A 115 10.97 -8.66 6.84
N CYS A 116 11.93 -9.51 7.23
CA CYS A 116 11.68 -10.93 7.48
C CYS A 116 12.05 -11.30 8.91
N TYR A 117 11.41 -12.35 9.42
CA TYR A 117 11.84 -13.07 10.60
C TYR A 117 13.06 -13.96 10.30
N HIS A 118 13.66 -14.55 11.32
CA HIS A 118 14.82 -15.44 11.19
C HIS A 118 14.53 -16.68 10.34
N ASP A 119 13.30 -17.15 10.32
CA ASP A 119 12.83 -18.28 9.49
C ASP A 119 12.49 -17.90 8.04
N GLY A 120 12.67 -16.62 7.69
CA GLY A 120 12.38 -16.08 6.35
C GLY A 120 10.93 -15.68 6.11
N GLY A 121 10.04 -15.85 7.09
CA GLY A 121 8.65 -15.34 7.05
C GLY A 121 8.63 -13.83 7.02
N MET A 122 7.68 -13.23 6.28
CA MET A 122 7.62 -11.78 6.12
C MET A 122 6.87 -11.11 7.29
N ILE A 123 7.41 -10.00 7.78
CA ILE A 123 6.80 -9.20 8.87
C ILE A 123 5.80 -8.21 8.27
N THR A 124 6.29 -7.27 7.50
CA THR A 124 5.56 -6.21 6.82
C THR A 124 6.41 -5.61 5.71
N ASP A 125 5.82 -4.74 4.92
CA ASP A 125 6.48 -3.97 3.88
C ASP A 125 6.24 -2.46 4.06
N GLY A 126 6.89 -1.67 3.23
CA GLY A 126 6.74 -0.23 3.25
C GLY A 126 7.70 0.49 2.32
N LEU A 127 7.63 1.80 2.39
CA LEU A 127 8.46 2.70 1.61
C LEU A 127 9.56 3.30 2.50
N LEU A 128 10.82 3.04 2.17
CA LEU A 128 11.97 3.65 2.83
C LEU A 128 12.36 4.92 2.07
N LEU A 129 12.40 6.06 2.77
CA LEU A 129 12.93 7.33 2.29
C LEU A 129 14.29 7.57 2.95
N ARG A 130 15.34 7.78 2.18
CA ARG A 130 16.62 8.24 2.73
C ARG A 130 16.61 9.76 2.78
N ILE A 131 16.48 10.32 4.00
CA ILE A 131 16.34 11.75 4.24
C ILE A 131 17.70 12.45 4.15
N ASN A 132 18.70 11.88 4.84
CA ASN A 132 20.10 12.29 4.74
C ASN A 132 21.03 11.09 4.98
N ASP A 133 22.30 11.30 5.23
CA ASP A 133 23.26 10.21 5.39
C ASP A 133 22.94 9.29 6.57
N ASN A 134 22.41 9.85 7.64
CA ASN A 134 22.16 9.15 8.91
C ASN A 134 20.70 9.18 9.35
N GLN A 135 19.75 9.52 8.45
CA GLN A 135 18.33 9.62 8.78
C GLN A 135 17.47 9.01 7.68
N TYR A 136 16.58 8.13 8.07
CA TYR A 136 15.67 7.40 7.20
C TYR A 136 14.26 7.42 7.78
N TRP A 137 13.26 7.50 6.89
CA TRP A 137 11.87 7.24 7.25
C TRP A 137 11.43 5.94 6.60
N PHE A 138 10.77 5.10 7.38
CA PHE A 138 10.11 3.90 6.86
C PHE A 138 8.60 4.05 7.06
N ALA A 139 7.90 4.41 5.99
CA ALA A 139 6.44 4.47 5.94
C ALA A 139 5.93 3.03 5.77
N GLN A 140 5.65 2.38 6.93
CA GLN A 140 5.21 0.99 6.93
C GLN A 140 3.74 0.87 6.59
N ALA A 141 3.40 -0.30 6.00
CA ALA A 141 2.06 -0.85 5.96
C ALA A 141 1.62 -1.36 7.34
N ASP A 142 0.59 -2.18 7.41
CA ASP A 142 0.16 -2.79 8.67
C ASP A 142 1.25 -3.72 9.24
N GLY A 143 1.48 -3.67 10.54
CA GLY A 143 2.53 -4.44 11.24
C GLY A 143 3.17 -3.68 12.39
N ASP A 144 4.15 -4.30 13.06
CA ASP A 144 4.89 -3.71 14.20
C ASP A 144 6.41 -3.75 13.94
N MET A 145 6.89 -2.76 13.21
CA MET A 145 8.33 -2.60 13.00
C MET A 145 9.04 -1.90 14.15
N PHE A 146 8.31 -1.12 14.96
CA PHE A 146 8.95 -0.39 16.07
C PHE A 146 9.64 -1.34 17.06
N SER A 147 8.90 -2.34 17.53
CA SER A 147 9.45 -3.36 18.43
C SER A 147 10.57 -4.15 17.78
N TRP A 148 10.45 -4.43 16.47
CA TRP A 148 11.48 -5.14 15.72
C TRP A 148 12.78 -4.34 15.59
N TYR A 149 12.70 -3.03 15.30
CA TYR A 149 13.85 -2.13 15.30
C TYR A 149 14.51 -2.07 16.68
N LYS A 150 13.72 -1.85 17.74
CA LYS A 150 14.23 -1.76 19.13
C LYS A 150 14.94 -3.05 19.55
N ALA A 151 14.36 -4.23 19.27
CA ALA A 151 14.96 -5.51 19.61
C ALA A 151 16.30 -5.78 18.89
N ASN A 152 16.44 -5.24 17.67
CA ASN A 152 17.61 -5.50 16.82
C ASN A 152 18.67 -4.39 16.88
N SER A 153 18.45 -3.30 17.60
CA SER A 153 19.36 -2.14 17.72
C SER A 153 20.29 -2.19 18.93
N LYS A 154 20.33 -3.31 19.66
CA LYS A 154 21.22 -3.45 20.81
C LYS A 154 22.67 -3.13 20.43
N ASP A 155 23.36 -2.35 21.26
CA ASP A 155 24.76 -1.92 21.09
C ASP A 155 25.00 -1.10 19.80
N MET A 156 23.99 -0.40 19.29
CA MET A 156 24.06 0.51 18.15
C MET A 156 23.75 1.95 18.58
N ASP A 157 24.50 2.92 18.04
CA ASP A 157 24.20 4.34 18.19
C ASP A 157 23.11 4.75 17.16
N VAL A 158 21.86 4.44 17.51
CA VAL A 158 20.70 4.69 16.67
C VAL A 158 19.49 5.10 17.52
N GLN A 159 18.76 6.10 17.03
CA GLN A 159 17.47 6.51 17.56
C GLN A 159 16.36 5.98 16.66
N ILE A 160 15.29 5.48 17.29
CA ILE A 160 14.09 4.98 16.61
C ILE A 160 12.90 5.72 17.21
N ASN A 161 12.23 6.50 16.38
CA ASN A 161 11.17 7.41 16.79
C ASN A 161 9.89 7.22 15.95
N GLU A 162 8.76 7.60 16.52
CA GLU A 162 7.48 7.78 15.83
C GLU A 162 7.21 9.28 15.67
N PRO A 163 7.58 9.89 14.55
CA PRO A 163 7.56 11.36 14.41
C PRO A 163 6.15 11.95 14.17
N ASN A 164 5.08 11.18 14.30
CA ASN A 164 3.69 11.62 14.02
C ASN A 164 3.51 12.25 12.63
N ILE A 165 4.20 11.71 11.65
CA ILE A 165 4.03 12.10 10.25
C ILE A 165 2.78 11.41 9.71
N PHE A 166 1.92 12.18 9.03
CA PHE A 166 0.73 11.68 8.36
C PHE A 166 0.89 11.78 6.85
N VAL A 167 0.25 10.87 6.13
CA VAL A 167 0.41 10.77 4.68
C VAL A 167 -0.93 10.94 3.97
N SER A 168 -0.96 11.81 2.95
CA SER A 168 -2.07 11.87 2.01
C SER A 168 -1.60 11.54 0.61
N GLN A 169 -2.43 10.87 -0.17
CA GLN A 169 -2.13 10.47 -1.55
C GLN A 169 -3.00 11.24 -2.53
N ILE A 170 -2.37 11.84 -3.55
CA ILE A 170 -3.01 12.39 -4.73
C ILE A 170 -2.68 11.43 -5.87
N GLN A 171 -3.69 10.75 -6.44
CA GLN A 171 -3.50 9.73 -7.45
C GLN A 171 -4.38 9.99 -8.68
N GLY A 172 -3.90 9.58 -9.85
CA GLY A 172 -4.61 9.67 -11.11
C GLY A 172 -3.85 10.46 -12.19
N PRO A 173 -4.25 10.33 -13.47
CA PRO A 173 -3.50 10.86 -14.61
C PRO A 173 -3.32 12.38 -14.61
N LYS A 174 -4.25 13.13 -14.00
CA LYS A 174 -4.18 14.60 -13.89
C LYS A 174 -3.46 15.08 -12.62
N SER A 175 -2.93 14.16 -11.79
CA SER A 175 -2.29 14.51 -10.51
C SER A 175 -1.04 15.38 -10.67
N MET A 176 -0.32 15.24 -11.80
CA MET A 176 0.82 16.11 -12.13
C MET A 176 0.40 17.56 -12.34
N GLU A 177 -0.71 17.78 -13.04
CA GLU A 177 -1.24 19.13 -13.29
C GLU A 177 -1.68 19.80 -11.99
N LEU A 178 -2.30 19.03 -11.09
CA LEU A 178 -2.63 19.52 -9.76
C LEU A 178 -1.38 19.87 -8.96
N LEU A 179 -0.36 18.99 -8.95
CA LEU A 179 0.86 19.24 -8.20
C LEU A 179 1.56 20.54 -8.64
N HIS A 180 1.56 20.85 -9.94
CA HIS A 180 2.08 22.12 -10.47
C HIS A 180 1.38 23.37 -9.91
N LYS A 181 0.13 23.25 -9.46
CA LYS A 181 -0.63 24.35 -8.83
C LYS A 181 -0.42 24.43 -7.33
N LEU A 182 0.04 23.34 -6.73
CA LEU A 182 0.16 23.23 -5.27
C LEU A 182 1.53 23.65 -4.75
N ILE A 183 2.59 23.50 -5.53
CA ILE A 183 3.97 23.75 -5.09
C ILE A 183 4.56 24.97 -5.79
N ASP A 184 5.42 25.68 -5.07
CA ASP A 184 6.06 26.91 -5.59
C ASP A 184 7.24 26.57 -6.54
N GLU A 185 7.91 25.43 -6.32
CA GLU A 185 9.03 24.98 -7.14
C GLU A 185 8.55 24.38 -8.47
N PRO A 186 9.25 24.63 -9.58
CA PRO A 186 8.93 23.98 -10.85
C PRO A 186 9.19 22.47 -10.75
N ILE A 187 8.22 21.67 -11.21
CA ILE A 187 8.42 20.23 -11.31
C ILE A 187 9.39 19.97 -12.45
N ALA A 188 10.61 19.59 -12.09
CA ALA A 188 11.61 19.21 -13.09
C ALA A 188 11.16 17.92 -13.81
N ASN A 189 11.34 17.86 -15.13
CA ASN A 189 11.13 16.65 -15.95
C ASN A 189 11.94 15.43 -15.44
N THR A 190 12.88 15.67 -14.53
CA THR A 190 13.75 14.67 -13.89
C THR A 190 13.16 14.04 -12.63
N TRP A 191 11.97 14.45 -12.17
CA TRP A 191 11.35 13.82 -11.00
C TRP A 191 10.78 12.45 -11.37
N LYS A 192 11.57 11.42 -11.07
CA LYS A 192 11.28 10.04 -11.47
C LYS A 192 10.40 9.32 -10.44
N TYR A 193 9.75 8.28 -10.86
CA TYR A 193 9.07 7.34 -9.95
C TYR A 193 10.04 6.83 -8.88
N PHE A 194 9.64 6.87 -7.62
CA PHE A 194 10.45 6.69 -6.41
C PHE A 194 11.44 7.83 -6.10
N ASP A 195 11.30 9.02 -6.68
CA ASP A 195 11.96 10.20 -6.13
C ASP A 195 11.10 10.82 -5.03
N TRP A 196 11.74 11.42 -4.04
CA TRP A 196 11.11 12.35 -3.11
C TRP A 196 11.85 13.68 -3.09
N LYS A 197 11.14 14.75 -2.74
CA LYS A 197 11.70 16.10 -2.58
C LYS A 197 11.01 16.83 -1.45
N GLU A 198 11.73 17.72 -0.81
CA GLU A 198 11.12 18.77 -0.01
C GLU A 198 10.75 19.93 -0.93
N VAL A 199 9.52 20.38 -0.84
CA VAL A 199 8.93 21.46 -1.64
C VAL A 199 8.22 22.46 -0.76
N THR A 200 7.96 23.65 -1.30
CA THR A 200 7.17 24.69 -0.63
C THR A 200 5.73 24.61 -1.10
N MET A 201 4.80 24.53 -0.15
CA MET A 201 3.36 24.53 -0.39
C MET A 201 2.70 25.51 0.59
N LYS A 202 2.12 26.60 0.11
CA LYS A 202 1.54 27.67 0.96
C LYS A 202 2.50 28.24 2.01
N GLY A 203 3.79 28.31 1.68
CA GLY A 203 4.84 28.80 2.59
C GLY A 203 5.37 27.75 3.56
N GLU A 204 4.84 26.53 3.54
CA GLU A 204 5.26 25.41 4.39
C GLU A 204 6.17 24.46 3.62
N LYS A 205 7.22 23.94 4.29
CA LYS A 205 8.07 22.88 3.73
C LYS A 205 7.44 21.50 3.97
N VAL A 206 7.11 20.78 2.90
CA VAL A 206 6.55 19.43 2.94
C VAL A 206 7.39 18.48 2.11
N ILE A 207 7.48 17.22 2.53
CA ILE A 207 8.09 16.17 1.72
C ILE A 207 7.01 15.55 0.83
N ILE A 208 7.32 15.42 -0.46
CA ILE A 208 6.46 14.73 -1.42
C ILE A 208 7.28 13.65 -2.10
N SER A 209 6.74 12.42 -2.18
CA SER A 209 7.31 11.36 -2.98
C SER A 209 6.45 11.08 -4.21
N ARG A 210 7.11 10.68 -5.30
CA ARG A 210 6.43 10.20 -6.51
C ARG A 210 6.18 8.70 -6.39
N THR A 211 5.20 8.37 -5.56
CA THR A 211 4.80 7.02 -5.18
C THR A 211 3.29 6.92 -5.02
N GLY A 212 2.77 5.73 -4.75
CA GLY A 212 1.36 5.49 -4.50
C GLY A 212 1.01 4.01 -4.58
N PHE A 213 -0.18 3.65 -4.14
CA PHE A 213 -0.65 2.27 -4.02
C PHE A 213 -1.74 1.92 -5.06
N THR A 214 -1.68 2.53 -6.25
CA THR A 214 -2.69 2.37 -7.30
C THR A 214 -2.15 1.94 -8.66
N ASN A 215 -0.84 2.01 -8.87
CA ASN A 215 -0.17 1.94 -10.17
C ASN A 215 -0.64 3.02 -11.17
N GLU A 216 -1.32 4.06 -10.69
CA GLU A 216 -1.56 5.28 -11.46
C GLU A 216 -0.44 6.30 -11.17
N LEU A 217 -0.34 7.34 -11.99
CA LEU A 217 0.52 8.47 -11.68
C LEU A 217 0.06 9.11 -10.38
N GLY A 218 0.99 9.36 -9.45
CA GLY A 218 0.60 9.87 -8.15
C GLY A 218 1.72 10.33 -7.26
N TRP A 219 1.30 10.89 -6.14
CA TRP A 219 2.13 11.57 -5.18
C TRP A 219 1.68 11.27 -3.77
N GLU A 220 2.62 11.09 -2.85
CA GLU A 220 2.40 10.98 -1.42
C GLU A 220 2.98 12.19 -0.73
N ILE A 221 2.16 12.89 0.05
CA ILE A 221 2.49 14.11 0.77
C ILE A 221 2.63 13.75 2.24
N TYR A 222 3.78 14.04 2.82
CA TYR A 222 4.14 13.73 4.21
C TYR A 222 4.01 15.00 5.05
N PHE A 223 2.99 15.03 5.91
CA PHE A 223 2.76 16.13 6.85
C PHE A 223 3.52 15.86 8.14
N ARG A 224 4.48 16.71 8.45
CA ARG A 224 5.24 16.67 9.68
C ARG A 224 4.48 17.38 10.81
N PRO A 225 4.80 17.10 12.11
CA PRO A 225 4.13 17.74 13.26
C PRO A 225 4.20 19.28 13.25
N GLU A 226 5.27 19.85 12.70
CA GLU A 226 5.48 21.29 12.61
C GLU A 226 4.69 21.97 11.50
N ASN A 227 4.11 21.22 10.56
CA ASN A 227 3.34 21.79 9.47
C ASN A 227 1.97 22.31 9.93
N GLU A 228 1.53 23.41 9.37
CA GLU A 228 0.13 23.86 9.41
C GLU A 228 -0.74 22.94 8.52
N THR A 229 -0.91 21.69 8.94
CA THR A 229 -1.47 20.62 8.10
C THR A 229 -2.89 20.96 7.60
N GLU A 230 -3.72 21.59 8.43
CA GLU A 230 -5.09 21.99 8.03
C GLU A 230 -5.05 23.02 6.88
N LYS A 231 -4.17 24.02 6.97
CA LYS A 231 -3.98 25.04 5.93
C LYS A 231 -3.55 24.44 4.60
N ILE A 232 -2.58 23.52 4.65
CA ILE A 232 -2.08 22.83 3.46
C ILE A 232 -3.15 21.90 2.90
N GLY A 233 -3.82 21.14 3.76
CA GLY A 233 -4.86 20.18 3.38
C GLY A 233 -6.08 20.84 2.75
N ASP A 234 -6.54 21.95 3.31
CA ASP A 234 -7.63 22.75 2.72
C ASP A 234 -7.23 23.31 1.35
N PHE A 235 -6.00 23.79 1.21
CA PHE A 235 -5.50 24.27 -0.08
C PHE A 235 -5.45 23.16 -1.15
N ILE A 236 -4.97 21.97 -0.77
CA ILE A 236 -4.97 20.80 -1.66
C ILE A 236 -6.40 20.47 -2.11
N LEU A 237 -7.32 20.41 -1.15
CA LEU A 237 -8.71 20.06 -1.42
C LEU A 237 -9.40 21.10 -2.31
N ASP A 238 -9.18 22.40 -2.07
CA ASP A 238 -9.79 23.48 -2.82
C ASP A 238 -9.28 23.55 -4.27
N GLU A 239 -7.95 23.45 -4.46
CA GLU A 239 -7.39 23.42 -5.83
C GLU A 239 -7.76 22.13 -6.57
N GLY A 240 -7.77 21.00 -5.85
CA GLY A 240 -8.17 19.73 -6.42
C GLY A 240 -9.63 19.69 -6.85
N LYS A 241 -10.55 20.24 -6.06
CA LYS A 241 -11.99 20.34 -6.41
C LYS A 241 -12.21 21.15 -7.69
N LYS A 242 -11.44 22.21 -7.94
CA LYS A 242 -11.51 23.00 -9.19
C LYS A 242 -11.16 22.16 -10.43
N MET A 243 -10.42 21.04 -10.22
CA MET A 243 -10.02 20.10 -11.26
C MET A 243 -10.85 18.79 -11.25
N GLY A 244 -11.92 18.72 -10.47
CA GLY A 244 -12.79 17.55 -10.36
C GLY A 244 -12.27 16.45 -9.43
N MET A 245 -11.29 16.75 -8.57
CA MET A 245 -10.79 15.81 -7.56
C MET A 245 -11.86 15.48 -6.53
N ILE A 246 -11.92 14.23 -6.14
CA ILE A 246 -12.78 13.73 -5.06
C ILE A 246 -11.94 13.10 -3.93
N LEU A 247 -12.50 13.10 -2.72
CA LEU A 247 -12.03 12.25 -1.64
C LEU A 247 -12.46 10.81 -1.89
N THR A 248 -11.59 9.85 -1.57
CA THR A 248 -11.86 8.42 -1.79
C THR A 248 -11.57 7.59 -0.54
N ALA A 249 -12.15 6.38 -0.53
CA ALA A 249 -12.01 5.40 0.53
C ALA A 249 -11.29 4.11 0.02
N THR A 250 -11.04 3.19 0.94
CA THR A 250 -10.31 1.92 0.71
C THR A 250 -10.80 1.10 -0.49
N PRO A 251 -12.10 0.95 -0.81
CA PRO A 251 -12.55 0.08 -1.90
C PRO A 251 -11.97 0.44 -3.27
N SER A 252 -11.85 1.74 -3.59
CA SER A 252 -11.26 2.18 -4.87
C SER A 252 -9.79 1.78 -4.99
N PHE A 253 -9.04 1.90 -3.91
CA PHE A 253 -7.65 1.46 -3.84
C PHE A 253 -7.51 -0.06 -3.90
N ARG A 254 -8.41 -0.81 -3.24
CA ARG A 254 -8.40 -2.27 -3.25
C ARG A 254 -8.49 -2.82 -4.67
N GLY A 255 -9.38 -2.30 -5.49
CA GLY A 255 -9.49 -2.68 -6.90
C GLY A 255 -8.20 -2.41 -7.67
N ARG A 256 -7.71 -1.19 -7.57
CA ARG A 256 -6.50 -0.78 -8.30
C ARG A 256 -5.25 -1.54 -7.88
N ARG A 257 -5.01 -1.72 -6.57
CA ARG A 257 -3.83 -2.45 -6.09
C ARG A 257 -3.82 -3.91 -6.55
N ILE A 258 -4.99 -4.58 -6.57
CA ILE A 258 -5.09 -5.99 -7.00
C ILE A 258 -4.77 -6.11 -8.47
N GLU A 259 -5.34 -5.25 -9.32
CA GLU A 259 -5.00 -5.20 -10.76
C GLU A 259 -3.52 -4.92 -11.00
N ALA A 260 -2.93 -4.08 -10.16
CA ALA A 260 -1.52 -3.71 -10.21
C ALA A 260 -0.57 -4.78 -9.62
N GLY A 261 -1.10 -5.82 -8.97
CA GLY A 261 -0.29 -6.82 -8.27
C GLY A 261 0.45 -6.28 -7.05
N LEU A 262 -0.05 -5.19 -6.45
CA LEU A 262 0.50 -4.64 -5.21
C LEU A 262 -0.07 -5.43 -4.03
N LEU A 263 0.81 -6.11 -3.34
CA LEU A 263 0.47 -6.98 -2.21
C LEU A 263 0.11 -6.17 -0.97
N SER A 264 -0.70 -6.76 -0.10
CA SER A 264 -1.08 -6.18 1.19
C SER A 264 -0.61 -7.08 2.32
N ALA A 265 0.17 -6.54 3.24
CA ALA A 265 0.60 -7.23 4.45
C ALA A 265 -0.60 -7.76 5.25
N GLY A 266 -0.46 -8.95 5.82
CA GLY A 266 -1.52 -9.65 6.54
C GLY A 266 -2.62 -10.24 5.66
N GLN A 267 -2.68 -9.90 4.36
CA GLN A 267 -3.64 -10.46 3.42
C GLN A 267 -2.96 -11.38 2.39
N ASP A 268 -2.05 -10.82 1.59
CA ASP A 268 -1.39 -11.53 0.49
C ASP A 268 -0.08 -12.18 0.92
N PHE A 269 0.50 -11.71 2.00
CA PHE A 269 1.64 -12.31 2.68
C PHE A 269 1.58 -12.11 4.19
N ASN A 270 2.27 -12.96 4.93
CA ASN A 270 2.38 -12.94 6.39
C ASN A 270 3.66 -13.70 6.83
N ASN A 271 3.76 -13.97 8.13
CA ASN A 271 4.90 -14.71 8.71
C ASN A 271 5.07 -16.17 8.22
N GLU A 272 4.08 -16.74 7.54
CA GLU A 272 4.16 -18.09 6.94
C GLU A 272 4.66 -18.06 5.48
N THR A 273 4.83 -16.87 4.92
CA THR A 273 5.22 -16.66 3.53
C THR A 273 6.61 -16.04 3.43
N ASN A 274 7.44 -16.55 2.55
CA ASN A 274 8.72 -15.92 2.22
C ASN A 274 8.60 -15.04 0.96
N PRO A 275 9.51 -14.09 0.74
CA PRO A 275 9.42 -13.15 -0.37
C PRO A 275 9.46 -13.81 -1.76
N PHE A 276 10.08 -14.96 -1.92
CA PHE A 276 10.09 -15.65 -3.22
C PHE A 276 8.71 -16.20 -3.56
N SER A 277 8.03 -16.81 -2.59
CA SER A 277 6.71 -17.39 -2.78
C SER A 277 5.64 -16.39 -3.23
N VAL A 278 5.84 -15.12 -2.92
CA VAL A 278 4.91 -14.03 -3.28
C VAL A 278 5.44 -13.10 -4.39
N GLY A 279 6.48 -13.54 -5.13
CA GLY A 279 6.99 -12.80 -6.29
C GLY A 279 7.89 -11.61 -5.95
N LEU A 280 8.28 -11.43 -4.70
CA LEU A 280 9.14 -10.34 -4.23
C LEU A 280 10.63 -10.70 -4.20
N GLY A 281 11.01 -11.88 -4.67
CA GLY A 281 12.39 -12.38 -4.65
C GLY A 281 13.41 -11.46 -5.31
N ARG A 282 13.00 -10.66 -6.30
CA ARG A 282 13.85 -9.65 -6.96
C ARG A 282 14.36 -8.55 -6.02
N PHE A 283 13.76 -8.39 -4.86
CA PHE A 283 14.15 -7.43 -3.84
C PHE A 283 15.01 -8.04 -2.73
N VAL A 284 15.32 -9.34 -2.81
CA VAL A 284 16.23 -10.03 -1.88
C VAL A 284 17.63 -10.05 -2.48
N ASP A 285 18.59 -9.40 -1.85
CA ASP A 285 20.00 -9.45 -2.21
C ASP A 285 20.72 -10.51 -1.35
N LEU A 286 20.76 -11.74 -1.84
CA LEU A 286 21.44 -12.84 -1.15
C LEU A 286 22.97 -12.69 -1.13
N ASN A 287 23.53 -11.75 -1.91
CA ASN A 287 24.97 -11.46 -1.92
C ASN A 287 25.39 -10.48 -0.82
N LYS A 288 24.44 -9.84 -0.10
CA LYS A 288 24.78 -9.08 1.10
C LYS A 288 25.49 -9.96 2.12
N ASP A 289 26.38 -9.38 2.91
CA ASP A 289 27.14 -10.12 3.94
C ASP A 289 26.22 -10.81 4.93
N ASP A 290 25.28 -10.06 5.52
CA ASP A 290 24.27 -10.63 6.42
C ASP A 290 23.01 -9.77 6.49
N PHE A 291 21.88 -10.41 6.82
CA PHE A 291 20.61 -9.81 7.22
C PHE A 291 19.71 -10.85 7.88
N ILE A 292 18.75 -10.43 8.68
CA ILE A 292 17.83 -11.31 9.37
C ILE A 292 17.00 -12.13 8.38
N GLY A 293 17.06 -13.46 8.52
CA GLY A 293 16.38 -14.43 7.65
C GLY A 293 17.21 -14.90 6.46
N LYS A 294 18.45 -14.42 6.26
CA LYS A 294 19.29 -14.80 5.11
C LYS A 294 19.47 -16.30 4.97
N GLU A 295 19.82 -17.00 6.05
CA GLU A 295 20.05 -18.46 6.00
C GLU A 295 18.80 -19.24 5.57
N ALA A 296 17.62 -18.85 6.10
CA ALA A 296 16.36 -19.46 5.73
C ALA A 296 16.01 -19.16 4.26
N LEU A 297 16.23 -17.91 3.84
CA LEU A 297 15.99 -17.49 2.46
C LEU A 297 16.96 -18.15 1.47
N LEU A 298 18.19 -18.47 1.85
CA LEU A 298 19.11 -19.25 1.02
C LEU A 298 18.58 -20.66 0.74
N LYS A 299 17.94 -21.29 1.72
CA LYS A 299 17.38 -22.65 1.63
C LYS A 299 15.96 -22.68 1.02
N ALA A 300 15.25 -21.58 0.99
CA ALA A 300 13.87 -21.51 0.51
C ALA A 300 13.76 -21.84 -0.99
N ASP A 301 12.60 -22.39 -1.40
CA ASP A 301 12.23 -22.44 -2.82
C ASP A 301 12.13 -21.03 -3.39
N LYS A 302 12.80 -20.77 -4.51
CA LYS A 302 12.86 -19.45 -5.16
C LYS A 302 11.69 -19.20 -6.12
N LYS A 303 10.79 -20.18 -6.29
CA LYS A 303 9.67 -20.09 -7.24
C LYS A 303 8.52 -19.29 -6.64
N CYS A 304 7.92 -18.47 -7.48
CA CYS A 304 6.68 -17.76 -7.14
C CYS A 304 5.49 -18.74 -7.10
N ARG A 305 4.62 -18.56 -6.11
CA ARG A 305 3.36 -19.29 -5.95
C ARG A 305 2.16 -18.36 -5.87
N SER A 306 2.39 -17.05 -5.90
CA SER A 306 1.33 -16.04 -5.87
C SER A 306 1.05 -15.52 -7.27
N TRP A 307 -0.19 -15.64 -7.70
CA TRP A 307 -0.64 -15.26 -9.04
C TRP A 307 -1.93 -14.45 -8.98
N GLY A 308 -2.21 -13.76 -10.06
CA GLY A 308 -3.51 -13.16 -10.29
C GLY A 308 -4.54 -14.20 -10.71
N ILE A 309 -5.82 -13.92 -10.46
CA ILE A 309 -6.94 -14.66 -11.07
C ILE A 309 -7.93 -13.72 -11.71
N ARG A 310 -8.60 -14.20 -12.78
CA ARG A 310 -9.78 -13.57 -13.37
C ARG A 310 -10.94 -14.56 -13.36
N VAL A 311 -12.10 -14.05 -12.96
CA VAL A 311 -13.36 -14.81 -12.90
C VAL A 311 -14.39 -14.07 -13.75
N ALA A 312 -14.95 -14.72 -14.78
CA ALA A 312 -15.83 -14.04 -15.74
C ALA A 312 -17.09 -13.44 -15.08
N ASP A 313 -17.76 -14.23 -14.26
CA ASP A 313 -19.11 -13.93 -13.78
C ASP A 313 -19.23 -13.88 -12.25
N GLY A 314 -18.12 -13.61 -11.53
CA GLY A 314 -18.17 -13.62 -10.07
C GLY A 314 -16.96 -12.94 -9.43
N ILE A 315 -17.06 -12.72 -8.14
CA ILE A 315 -15.95 -12.27 -7.29
C ILE A 315 -15.56 -13.43 -6.37
N ALA A 316 -14.31 -13.88 -6.48
CA ALA A 316 -13.84 -14.99 -5.66
C ALA A 316 -13.91 -14.63 -4.16
N LYS A 317 -14.34 -15.55 -3.31
CA LYS A 317 -14.54 -15.33 -1.88
C LYS A 317 -13.19 -15.43 -1.15
N LYS A 318 -12.74 -14.31 -0.59
CA LYS A 318 -11.46 -14.24 0.15
C LYS A 318 -11.39 -15.32 1.23
N GLY A 319 -10.21 -15.95 1.37
CA GLY A 319 -9.92 -17.00 2.35
C GLY A 319 -10.39 -18.40 1.92
N ARG A 320 -11.15 -18.53 0.84
CA ARG A 320 -11.58 -19.84 0.32
C ARG A 320 -10.49 -20.49 -0.52
N SER A 321 -10.60 -21.82 -0.65
CA SER A 321 -9.66 -22.63 -1.42
C SER A 321 -9.76 -22.37 -2.91
N VAL A 322 -8.62 -22.36 -3.56
CA VAL A 322 -8.50 -22.55 -5.01
C VAL A 322 -8.44 -24.04 -5.27
N LYS A 323 -9.23 -24.57 -6.20
CA LYS A 323 -9.31 -25.99 -6.48
C LYS A 323 -8.94 -26.32 -7.93
N LEU A 324 -8.30 -27.44 -8.11
CA LEU A 324 -8.06 -28.07 -9.42
C LEU A 324 -8.49 -29.54 -9.34
N LYS A 325 -9.41 -29.97 -10.21
CA LYS A 325 -9.97 -31.34 -10.21
C LYS A 325 -10.47 -31.76 -8.81
N ASN A 326 -11.24 -30.86 -8.15
CA ASN A 326 -11.77 -31.02 -6.80
C ASN A 326 -10.74 -31.08 -5.65
N GLN A 327 -9.45 -30.94 -5.91
CA GLN A 327 -8.44 -30.87 -4.87
C GLN A 327 -8.06 -29.42 -4.56
N SER A 328 -7.94 -29.09 -3.27
CA SER A 328 -7.42 -27.78 -2.83
C SER A 328 -5.95 -27.67 -3.22
N ILE A 329 -5.56 -26.59 -3.86
CA ILE A 329 -4.19 -26.30 -4.32
C ILE A 329 -3.68 -24.96 -3.82
N GLY A 330 -4.45 -24.26 -3.00
CA GLY A 330 -4.10 -22.95 -2.45
C GLY A 330 -5.33 -22.18 -1.97
N LYS A 331 -5.14 -20.90 -1.70
CA LYS A 331 -6.18 -20.02 -1.16
C LYS A 331 -6.24 -18.68 -1.89
N ILE A 332 -7.43 -18.06 -1.85
CA ILE A 332 -7.67 -16.70 -2.30
C ILE A 332 -7.27 -15.74 -1.20
N THR A 333 -6.31 -14.87 -1.46
CA THR A 333 -5.79 -13.89 -0.47
C THR A 333 -6.47 -12.54 -0.59
N SER A 334 -6.76 -12.10 -1.81
CA SER A 334 -7.45 -10.85 -2.11
C SER A 334 -8.36 -11.01 -3.33
N SER A 335 -9.47 -10.28 -3.34
CA SER A 335 -10.41 -10.30 -4.46
C SER A 335 -11.30 -9.07 -4.48
N THR A 336 -11.76 -8.70 -5.68
CA THR A 336 -12.72 -7.63 -5.93
C THR A 336 -13.27 -7.73 -7.35
N TRP A 337 -14.20 -6.85 -7.70
CA TRP A 337 -14.61 -6.61 -9.09
C TRP A 337 -13.69 -5.58 -9.75
N SER A 338 -13.31 -5.81 -11.01
CA SER A 338 -12.63 -4.84 -11.85
C SER A 338 -13.62 -4.19 -12.81
N PRO A 339 -14.00 -2.92 -12.61
CA PRO A 339 -14.85 -2.20 -13.57
C PRO A 339 -14.20 -2.04 -14.94
N TYR A 340 -12.87 -1.95 -15.02
CA TYR A 340 -12.14 -1.84 -16.26
C TYR A 340 -12.15 -3.14 -17.06
N GLN A 341 -11.81 -4.27 -16.42
CA GLN A 341 -11.75 -5.58 -17.08
C GLN A 341 -13.12 -6.28 -17.12
N VAL A 342 -14.13 -5.73 -16.46
CA VAL A 342 -15.50 -6.28 -16.36
C VAL A 342 -15.49 -7.75 -15.94
N CYS A 343 -14.72 -8.06 -14.91
CA CYS A 343 -14.61 -9.41 -14.34
C CYS A 343 -14.18 -9.34 -12.88
N GLY A 344 -14.37 -10.42 -12.15
CA GLY A 344 -13.73 -10.58 -10.85
C GLY A 344 -12.23 -10.73 -11.01
N VAL A 345 -11.47 -10.02 -10.17
CA VAL A 345 -10.01 -10.11 -10.10
C VAL A 345 -9.58 -10.46 -8.68
N GLY A 346 -8.47 -11.14 -8.55
CA GLY A 346 -7.94 -11.52 -7.23
C GLY A 346 -6.47 -11.86 -7.25
N ILE A 347 -5.93 -12.04 -6.06
CA ILE A 347 -4.60 -12.60 -5.80
C ILE A 347 -4.78 -13.90 -5.04
N ILE A 348 -4.02 -14.91 -5.42
CA ILE A 348 -4.02 -16.22 -4.77
C ILE A 348 -2.62 -16.58 -4.31
N LEU A 349 -2.55 -17.48 -3.37
CA LEU A 349 -1.31 -18.16 -2.97
C LEU A 349 -1.50 -19.66 -3.10
N LEU A 350 -0.75 -20.28 -3.99
CA LEU A 350 -0.74 -21.73 -4.20
C LEU A 350 0.13 -22.44 -3.17
N ASP A 351 -0.20 -23.70 -2.87
CA ASP A 351 0.58 -24.55 -1.98
C ASP A 351 1.89 -25.01 -2.64
N LYS A 352 1.87 -25.15 -3.97
CA LYS A 352 3.02 -25.59 -4.79
C LYS A 352 3.24 -24.67 -5.99
N SER A 353 4.40 -24.73 -6.58
CA SER A 353 4.85 -23.90 -7.71
C SER A 353 4.78 -24.59 -9.08
N ASP A 354 4.05 -25.68 -9.19
CA ASP A 354 3.90 -26.49 -10.42
C ASP A 354 2.74 -26.03 -11.31
N ILE A 355 1.94 -25.07 -10.84
CA ILE A 355 0.81 -24.49 -11.54
C ILE A 355 1.03 -22.99 -11.63
N GLY A 356 0.66 -22.38 -12.76
CA GLY A 356 0.88 -20.96 -13.02
C GLY A 356 -0.09 -20.36 -14.04
N PRO A 357 0.22 -19.16 -14.53
CA PRO A 357 -0.61 -18.42 -15.47
C PRO A 357 -1.06 -19.25 -16.70
N GLY A 358 -2.31 -19.04 -17.14
CA GLY A 358 -2.97 -19.80 -18.17
C GLY A 358 -3.70 -21.05 -17.66
N SER A 359 -3.47 -21.47 -16.41
CA SER A 359 -4.21 -22.60 -15.84
C SER A 359 -5.63 -22.18 -15.44
N VAL A 360 -6.59 -23.07 -15.68
CA VAL A 360 -7.99 -22.90 -15.28
C VAL A 360 -8.22 -23.67 -13.97
N VAL A 361 -8.76 -22.97 -13.00
CA VAL A 361 -9.03 -23.48 -11.64
C VAL A 361 -10.49 -23.19 -11.25
N GLU A 362 -10.92 -23.75 -10.13
CA GLU A 362 -12.26 -23.55 -9.57
C GLU A 362 -12.17 -22.74 -8.28
N VAL A 363 -13.03 -21.75 -8.12
CA VAL A 363 -13.10 -20.87 -6.96
C VAL A 363 -14.56 -20.69 -6.50
N GLU A 364 -14.76 -20.66 -5.19
CA GLU A 364 -16.04 -20.25 -4.61
C GLU A 364 -16.14 -18.72 -4.67
N CYS A 365 -17.25 -18.21 -5.20
CA CYS A 365 -17.52 -16.78 -5.31
C CYS A 365 -18.49 -16.27 -4.25
N VAL A 366 -18.67 -14.96 -4.17
CA VAL A 366 -19.52 -14.29 -3.17
C VAL A 366 -21.00 -14.62 -3.31
N ASP A 367 -21.43 -15.18 -4.44
CA ASP A 367 -22.75 -15.73 -4.69
C ASP A 367 -22.93 -17.19 -4.19
N ASP A 368 -21.94 -17.70 -3.44
CA ASP A 368 -21.86 -19.06 -2.90
C ASP A 368 -21.82 -20.18 -3.97
N LYS A 369 -21.49 -19.82 -5.22
CA LYS A 369 -21.31 -20.78 -6.33
C LYS A 369 -19.84 -20.98 -6.65
N ILE A 370 -19.56 -22.12 -7.30
CA ILE A 370 -18.24 -22.42 -7.84
C ILE A 370 -18.16 -21.89 -9.27
N HIS A 371 -17.17 -21.07 -9.53
CA HIS A 371 -16.90 -20.50 -10.84
C HIS A 371 -15.52 -20.96 -11.32
N LYS A 372 -15.36 -21.02 -12.66
CA LYS A 372 -14.03 -21.17 -13.27
C LYS A 372 -13.28 -19.84 -13.22
N ALA A 373 -12.01 -19.92 -12.91
CA ALA A 373 -11.09 -18.79 -12.90
C ALA A 373 -9.82 -19.14 -13.69
N GLU A 374 -9.26 -18.16 -14.38
CA GLU A 374 -7.97 -18.29 -15.06
C GLU A 374 -6.87 -17.65 -14.22
N LEU A 375 -5.77 -18.37 -14.01
CA LEU A 375 -4.57 -17.80 -13.40
C LEU A 375 -3.88 -16.87 -14.40
N CYS A 376 -3.42 -15.72 -13.92
CA CYS A 376 -2.73 -14.74 -14.76
C CYS A 376 -1.54 -14.12 -14.05
N GLU A 377 -0.65 -13.53 -14.84
CA GLU A 377 0.48 -12.74 -14.33
C GLU A 377 0.01 -11.50 -13.56
N LEU A 378 0.83 -11.04 -12.64
CA LEU A 378 0.72 -9.76 -11.94
C LEU A 378 1.87 -8.83 -12.40
N PRO A 379 1.60 -7.57 -12.69
CA PRO A 379 0.32 -6.85 -12.75
C PRO A 379 -0.62 -7.35 -13.87
N MET A 380 -1.93 -7.28 -13.62
CA MET A 380 -2.95 -7.58 -14.65
C MET A 380 -3.17 -6.40 -15.60
N TYR A 381 -2.73 -5.21 -15.22
CA TYR A 381 -2.87 -3.95 -15.94
C TYR A 381 -1.56 -3.19 -15.86
N ASP A 382 -1.11 -2.63 -17.00
CA ASP A 382 0.16 -1.92 -17.14
C ASP A 382 1.37 -2.74 -16.63
N PRO A 383 1.63 -3.93 -17.19
CA PRO A 383 2.66 -4.84 -16.67
C PRO A 383 4.08 -4.25 -16.71
N LYS A 384 4.30 -3.24 -17.54
CA LYS A 384 5.58 -2.53 -17.64
C LYS A 384 5.69 -1.34 -16.67
N GLY A 385 4.61 -0.96 -15.99
CA GLY A 385 4.56 0.21 -15.11
C GLY A 385 4.80 1.53 -15.88
N GLU A 386 4.31 1.65 -17.09
CA GLU A 386 4.49 2.85 -17.93
C GLU A 386 3.58 4.00 -17.49
N ILE A 387 2.39 3.68 -16.94
CA ILE A 387 1.43 4.67 -16.43
C ILE A 387 1.99 5.36 -15.19
N VAL A 388 2.38 4.59 -14.19
CA VAL A 388 2.92 5.15 -12.94
C VAL A 388 4.20 5.96 -13.16
N ARG A 389 4.97 5.63 -14.21
CA ARG A 389 6.14 6.41 -14.62
C ARG A 389 5.81 7.61 -15.50
N GLY A 390 4.55 7.81 -15.87
CA GLY A 390 4.11 8.89 -16.74
C GLY A 390 4.60 8.75 -18.19
N ILE A 391 5.01 7.57 -18.63
CA ILE A 391 5.42 7.24 -20.01
C ILE A 391 4.16 7.04 -20.85
N ASN A 392 3.28 6.14 -20.41
CA ASN A 392 1.97 5.97 -21.02
C ASN A 392 0.98 6.98 -20.37
N LYS A 393 0.52 7.93 -21.18
CA LYS A 393 -0.42 8.97 -20.76
C LYS A 393 -1.85 8.73 -21.30
N LYS A 394 -2.08 7.55 -21.89
CA LYS A 394 -3.41 7.20 -22.41
C LYS A 394 -4.38 7.01 -21.23
N ILE A 395 -5.43 7.81 -21.23
CA ILE A 395 -6.52 7.72 -20.24
C ILE A 395 -7.60 6.80 -20.82
N PRO A 396 -7.96 5.70 -20.18
CA PRO A 396 -9.03 4.82 -20.67
C PRO A 396 -10.38 5.51 -20.48
N ILE A 397 -11.16 5.61 -21.56
CA ILE A 397 -12.47 6.28 -21.56
C ILE A 397 -13.63 5.32 -21.30
N LYS A 398 -13.39 4.02 -21.40
CA LYS A 398 -14.38 2.96 -21.21
C LYS A 398 -13.71 1.68 -20.70
N ALA A 399 -14.55 0.77 -20.24
CA ALA A 399 -14.13 -0.59 -19.90
C ALA A 399 -13.55 -1.32 -21.13
N GLU A 400 -12.60 -2.19 -20.88
CA GLU A 400 -12.04 -3.17 -21.82
C GLU A 400 -12.25 -4.56 -21.21
N PRO A 401 -13.40 -5.20 -21.50
CA PRO A 401 -13.73 -6.48 -20.90
C PRO A 401 -12.68 -7.55 -21.18
N TRP A 402 -12.33 -8.30 -20.16
CA TRP A 402 -11.52 -9.49 -20.35
C TRP A 402 -12.29 -10.50 -21.21
N PRO A 403 -11.67 -11.07 -22.27
CA PRO A 403 -12.37 -11.90 -23.25
C PRO A 403 -12.86 -13.26 -22.70
N GLY A 404 -12.59 -13.56 -21.42
CA GLY A 404 -12.93 -14.83 -20.80
C GLY A 404 -11.86 -15.91 -20.99
N ILE A 405 -12.13 -17.08 -20.42
CA ILE A 405 -11.25 -18.26 -20.52
C ILE A 405 -11.22 -18.72 -21.98
N LYS A 406 -10.03 -18.83 -22.53
CA LYS A 406 -9.85 -19.42 -23.87
C LYS A 406 -10.13 -20.93 -23.80
N ASN A 407 -11.07 -21.39 -24.60
CA ASN A 407 -11.37 -22.83 -24.76
C ASN A 407 -10.24 -23.55 -25.49
#